data_077fc61d48ee6f00d7f5512e04ba2665
#
_entry.id   077fc61d48ee6f00d7f5512e04ba2665
#
_cell.length_a   1.000
_cell.length_b   1.000
_cell.length_c   1.000
_cell.angle_alpha   90.00
_cell.angle_beta   90.00
_cell.angle_gamma   90.00
#
_symmetry.space_group_name_H-M   'P 1'
#
loop_
_entity.id
_entity.type
_entity.pdbx_description
1 polymer ?
#
loop_
_entity_poly.entity_id
_entity_poly.type
_entity_poly.pdbx_seq_one_letter_code
_entity_poly.pdbx_strand_id
1 'polypeptide(L)'
;YDSVPEPGRYLVSTIDARLQLLGEELMRGKVGAAVAIEPSTGEILMMVSSPTYDPDQLVGRQRGNNYMKMLYNKRKPLFNRAVKAKYPPGSTFKLVQGLIGLQEGVLRPSDLHSCHMGYQAGRLKMACHAHASPLDLRFAVATSCNAYFCYVFRDILDNPKYGSVKEGYDVWKQYVESFGFGRKLGSDFLDEGNGYVPDRAYYDRQYRGSWNSLTVLSLSIGQDALGCTPLQLANLACIVANRGYYYI
;
A
#
# COMPACT_ATOMS: atom_id res chain seq x y z
N TYR A 1 -48.48 -10.41 -12.20
CA TYR A 1 -48.43 -9.01 -11.80
C TYR A 1 -47.42 -8.31 -12.66
N ASP A 2 -47.91 -7.50 -13.62
CA ASP A 2 -47.03 -6.66 -14.41
C ASP A 2 -46.75 -5.38 -13.60
N SER A 3 -45.58 -5.29 -12.99
CA SER A 3 -45.10 -4.06 -12.37
C SER A 3 -44.41 -3.21 -13.42
N VAL A 4 -44.80 -1.94 -13.52
CA VAL A 4 -44.10 -0.97 -14.37
C VAL A 4 -42.71 -0.78 -13.79
N PRO A 5 -41.62 -0.94 -14.58
CA PRO A 5 -40.27 -0.73 -14.07
C PRO A 5 -40.06 0.74 -13.69
N GLU A 6 -39.56 0.97 -12.48
CA GLU A 6 -39.16 2.31 -12.05
C GLU A 6 -37.78 2.65 -12.67
N PRO A 7 -37.60 3.85 -13.26
CA PRO A 7 -36.30 4.24 -13.75
C PRO A 7 -35.31 4.39 -12.62
N GLY A 8 -34.08 3.94 -12.83
CA GLY A 8 -32.98 4.12 -11.88
C GLY A 8 -32.59 5.59 -11.70
N ARG A 9 -31.81 5.89 -10.66
CA ARG A 9 -31.26 7.22 -10.43
C ARG A 9 -29.98 7.43 -11.25
N TYR A 10 -29.72 8.67 -11.66
CA TYR A 10 -28.44 9.02 -12.26
C TYR A 10 -27.33 8.96 -11.21
N LEU A 11 -26.17 8.43 -11.61
CA LEU A 11 -24.93 8.48 -10.84
C LEU A 11 -23.96 9.45 -11.52
N VAL A 12 -23.49 10.45 -10.82
CA VAL A 12 -22.42 11.33 -11.26
C VAL A 12 -21.12 10.81 -10.61
N SER A 13 -20.15 10.45 -11.44
CA SER A 13 -18.85 9.92 -11.01
C SER A 13 -17.77 10.98 -11.18
N THR A 14 -16.73 10.93 -10.35
CA THR A 14 -15.52 11.75 -10.45
C THR A 14 -14.53 11.21 -11.50
N ILE A 15 -14.81 10.04 -12.07
CA ILE A 15 -13.93 9.40 -13.07
C ILE A 15 -13.81 10.27 -14.33
N ASP A 16 -12.58 10.64 -14.68
CA ASP A 16 -12.27 11.21 -15.99
C ASP A 16 -12.26 10.09 -17.03
N ALA A 17 -13.21 10.15 -17.97
CA ALA A 17 -13.40 9.10 -18.97
C ALA A 17 -12.18 8.92 -19.88
N ARG A 18 -11.44 9.99 -20.19
CA ARG A 18 -10.25 9.92 -21.05
C ARG A 18 -9.10 9.26 -20.30
N LEU A 19 -8.91 9.61 -19.04
CA LEU A 19 -7.88 9.02 -18.18
C LEU A 19 -8.18 7.54 -17.93
N GLN A 20 -9.44 7.21 -17.68
CA GLN A 20 -9.89 5.81 -17.49
C GLN A 20 -9.60 4.96 -18.73
N LEU A 21 -9.99 5.43 -19.92
CA LEU A 21 -9.74 4.74 -21.18
C LEU A 21 -8.26 4.53 -21.45
N LEU A 22 -7.43 5.55 -21.22
CA LEU A 22 -5.98 5.44 -21.32
C LEU A 22 -5.42 4.39 -20.35
N GLY A 23 -5.88 4.41 -19.09
CA GLY A 23 -5.47 3.45 -18.09
C GLY A 23 -5.83 2.01 -18.45
N GLU A 24 -7.03 1.78 -18.98
CA GLU A 24 -7.47 0.46 -19.44
C GLU A 24 -6.65 -0.02 -20.64
N GLU A 25 -6.33 0.87 -21.58
CA GLU A 25 -5.47 0.55 -22.71
C GLU A 25 -4.07 0.16 -22.26
N LEU A 26 -3.43 0.94 -21.39
CA LEU A 26 -2.11 0.68 -20.85
C LEU A 26 -2.05 -0.62 -20.02
N MET A 27 -3.17 -1.01 -19.40
CA MET A 27 -3.29 -2.24 -18.61
C MET A 27 -3.72 -3.45 -19.45
N ARG A 28 -4.00 -3.29 -20.74
CA ARG A 28 -4.39 -4.38 -21.63
C ARG A 28 -3.37 -5.51 -21.60
N GLY A 29 -3.84 -6.74 -21.42
CA GLY A 29 -3.00 -7.94 -21.36
C GLY A 29 -2.26 -8.15 -20.04
N LYS A 30 -2.23 -7.18 -19.14
CA LYS A 30 -1.59 -7.26 -17.82
C LYS A 30 -2.55 -7.79 -16.75
N VAL A 31 -2.03 -8.10 -15.57
CA VAL A 31 -2.82 -8.42 -14.36
C VAL A 31 -2.37 -7.46 -13.26
N GLY A 32 -3.28 -6.65 -12.78
CA GLY A 32 -2.96 -5.65 -11.76
C GLY A 32 -4.03 -4.57 -11.67
N ALA A 33 -3.67 -3.42 -11.13
CA ALA A 33 -4.55 -2.26 -11.04
C ALA A 33 -3.76 -0.95 -11.19
N ALA A 34 -4.45 0.11 -11.60
CA ALA A 34 -3.96 1.48 -11.57
C ALA A 34 -5.04 2.38 -10.98
N VAL A 35 -4.65 3.30 -10.11
CA VAL A 35 -5.55 4.25 -9.45
C VAL A 35 -4.94 5.64 -9.52
N ALA A 36 -5.73 6.64 -9.89
CA ALA A 36 -5.36 8.03 -9.83
C ALA A 36 -6.38 8.80 -8.98
N ILE A 37 -5.87 9.59 -8.04
CA ILE A 37 -6.65 10.42 -7.13
C ILE A 37 -6.20 11.86 -7.29
N GLU A 38 -7.14 12.80 -7.31
CA GLU A 38 -6.83 14.23 -7.20
C GLU A 38 -6.45 14.55 -5.75
N PRO A 39 -5.21 14.94 -5.47
CA PRO A 39 -4.78 15.12 -4.08
C PRO A 39 -5.54 16.23 -3.35
N SER A 40 -5.95 17.27 -4.06
CA SER A 40 -6.60 18.45 -3.46
C SER A 40 -8.05 18.23 -3.05
N THR A 41 -8.71 17.20 -3.57
CA THR A 41 -10.13 16.92 -3.30
C THR A 41 -10.40 15.51 -2.79
N GLY A 42 -9.50 14.55 -3.04
CA GLY A 42 -9.71 13.13 -2.77
C GLY A 42 -10.50 12.39 -3.86
N GLU A 43 -10.92 13.09 -4.92
CA GLU A 43 -11.68 12.50 -6.01
C GLU A 43 -10.89 11.45 -6.76
N ILE A 44 -11.50 10.28 -6.96
CA ILE A 44 -10.90 9.21 -7.77
C ILE A 44 -11.16 9.52 -9.25
N LEU A 45 -10.08 9.90 -9.95
CA LEU A 45 -10.13 10.25 -11.36
C LEU A 45 -10.02 9.04 -12.29
N MET A 46 -9.38 7.96 -11.83
CA MET A 46 -9.22 6.73 -12.59
C MET A 46 -9.12 5.54 -11.63
N MET A 47 -9.79 4.45 -11.98
CA MET A 47 -9.66 3.18 -11.25
C MET A 47 -9.73 2.01 -12.24
N VAL A 48 -8.58 1.43 -12.56
CA VAL A 48 -8.46 0.29 -13.47
C VAL A 48 -8.14 -0.97 -12.70
N SER A 49 -8.90 -2.03 -12.95
CA SER A 49 -8.62 -3.39 -12.48
C SER A 49 -8.50 -4.33 -13.69
N SER A 50 -7.30 -4.85 -13.93
CA SER A 50 -7.04 -5.72 -15.08
C SER A 50 -6.76 -7.17 -14.65
N PRO A 51 -7.26 -8.19 -15.40
CA PRO A 51 -8.11 -8.03 -16.57
C PRO A 51 -9.48 -7.46 -16.21
N THR A 52 -10.00 -6.66 -17.11
CA THR A 52 -11.38 -6.16 -17.08
C THR A 52 -12.31 -7.10 -17.81
N TYR A 53 -13.59 -6.78 -17.83
CA TYR A 53 -14.63 -7.46 -18.60
C TYR A 53 -15.55 -6.43 -19.25
N ASP A 54 -16.21 -6.85 -20.31
CA ASP A 54 -17.24 -6.05 -20.97
C ASP A 54 -18.56 -6.17 -20.19
N PRO A 55 -19.09 -5.06 -19.63
CA PRO A 55 -20.35 -5.07 -18.88
C PRO A 55 -21.55 -5.57 -19.69
N ASP A 56 -21.54 -5.37 -21.01
CA ASP A 56 -22.62 -5.80 -21.91
C ASP A 56 -22.77 -7.33 -21.94
N GLN A 57 -21.73 -8.06 -21.57
CA GLN A 57 -21.80 -9.51 -21.41
C GLN A 57 -22.67 -9.95 -20.21
N LEU A 58 -22.93 -9.04 -19.27
CA LEU A 58 -23.73 -9.30 -18.06
C LEU A 58 -25.19 -8.86 -18.20
N VAL A 59 -25.66 -8.57 -19.42
CA VAL A 59 -27.06 -8.27 -19.72
C VAL A 59 -27.70 -9.34 -20.61
N GLY A 60 -29.03 -9.34 -20.68
CA GLY A 60 -29.79 -10.23 -21.53
C GLY A 60 -29.77 -11.72 -21.12
N ARG A 61 -30.19 -12.59 -22.02
CA ARG A 61 -30.40 -14.03 -21.75
C ARG A 61 -29.09 -14.79 -21.44
N GLN A 62 -27.96 -14.33 -21.95
CA GLN A 62 -26.66 -15.01 -21.77
C GLN A 62 -25.92 -14.60 -20.50
N ARG A 63 -26.44 -13.62 -19.75
CA ARG A 63 -25.76 -13.08 -18.56
C ARG A 63 -25.28 -14.13 -17.58
N GLY A 64 -26.11 -15.13 -17.31
CA GLY A 64 -25.78 -16.21 -16.36
C GLY A 64 -24.58 -17.04 -16.82
N ASN A 65 -24.61 -17.47 -18.08
CA ASN A 65 -23.49 -18.22 -18.68
C ASN A 65 -22.20 -17.41 -18.72
N ASN A 66 -22.28 -16.12 -19.08
CA ASN A 66 -21.14 -15.24 -19.14
C ASN A 66 -20.57 -14.96 -17.74
N TYR A 67 -21.44 -14.70 -16.77
CA TYR A 67 -21.02 -14.55 -15.37
C TYR A 67 -20.25 -15.79 -14.86
N MET A 68 -20.77 -16.99 -15.10
CA MET A 68 -20.10 -18.23 -14.70
C MET A 68 -18.74 -18.41 -15.39
N LYS A 69 -18.63 -18.08 -16.68
CA LYS A 69 -17.34 -18.07 -17.39
C LYS A 69 -16.34 -17.12 -16.74
N MET A 70 -16.77 -15.91 -16.37
CA MET A 70 -15.92 -14.91 -15.70
C MET A 70 -15.54 -15.37 -14.28
N LEU A 71 -16.48 -15.96 -13.54
CA LEU A 71 -16.27 -16.43 -12.16
C LEU A 71 -15.20 -17.52 -12.09
N TYR A 72 -15.24 -18.48 -13.01
CA TYR A 72 -14.26 -19.58 -13.09
C TYR A 72 -12.99 -19.23 -13.87
N ASN A 73 -12.90 -18.02 -14.41
CA ASN A 73 -11.69 -17.58 -15.10
C ASN A 73 -10.52 -17.44 -14.13
N LYS A 74 -9.43 -18.19 -14.37
CA LYS A 74 -8.21 -18.16 -13.53
C LYS A 74 -7.62 -16.75 -13.35
N ARG A 75 -7.82 -15.85 -14.32
CA ARG A 75 -7.37 -14.45 -14.25
C ARG A 75 -8.31 -13.53 -13.43
N LYS A 76 -9.45 -14.05 -12.96
CA LYS A 76 -10.41 -13.39 -12.06
C LYS A 76 -10.82 -11.98 -12.52
N PRO A 77 -11.47 -11.80 -13.66
CA PRO A 77 -11.86 -10.47 -14.16
C PRO A 77 -12.89 -9.77 -13.27
N LEU A 78 -13.72 -10.51 -12.53
CA LEU A 78 -14.71 -9.94 -11.58
C LEU A 78 -14.08 -9.44 -10.27
N PHE A 79 -12.80 -9.74 -10.02
CA PHE A 79 -12.12 -9.32 -8.80
C PHE A 79 -11.55 -7.91 -8.97
N ASN A 80 -12.14 -6.93 -8.29
CA ASN A 80 -11.64 -5.55 -8.31
C ASN A 80 -10.31 -5.44 -7.53
N ARG A 81 -9.21 -5.47 -8.28
CA ARG A 81 -7.86 -5.41 -7.73
C ARG A 81 -7.52 -4.06 -7.11
N ALA A 82 -8.10 -2.99 -7.65
CA ALA A 82 -7.80 -1.64 -7.19
C ALA A 82 -8.11 -1.44 -5.70
N VAL A 83 -9.23 -2.01 -5.26
CA VAL A 83 -9.72 -1.84 -3.87
C VAL A 83 -9.56 -3.07 -2.99
N LYS A 84 -9.34 -4.27 -3.57
CA LYS A 84 -9.34 -5.54 -2.80
C LYS A 84 -8.02 -6.30 -2.79
N ALA A 85 -7.22 -6.19 -3.86
CA ALA A 85 -5.97 -6.94 -3.91
C ALA A 85 -4.99 -6.42 -2.86
N LYS A 86 -4.26 -7.35 -2.25
CA LYS A 86 -3.21 -7.03 -1.27
C LYS A 86 -1.86 -7.31 -1.88
N TYR A 87 -1.05 -6.28 -1.98
CA TYR A 87 0.32 -6.34 -2.47
C TYR A 87 1.28 -5.80 -1.42
N PRO A 88 2.49 -6.34 -1.28
CA PRO A 88 3.52 -5.68 -0.50
C PRO A 88 3.79 -4.29 -1.11
N PRO A 89 3.78 -3.21 -0.31
CA PRO A 89 4.03 -1.87 -0.84
C PRO A 89 5.46 -1.71 -1.38
N GLY A 90 6.40 -2.53 -0.90
CA GLY A 90 7.79 -2.46 -1.30
C GLY A 90 8.41 -1.10 -1.00
N SER A 91 9.33 -0.64 -1.85
CA SER A 91 10.10 0.58 -1.62
C SER A 91 9.30 1.88 -1.53
N THR A 92 8.05 1.92 -1.97
CA THR A 92 7.18 3.09 -1.75
C THR A 92 6.93 3.33 -0.27
N PHE A 93 6.95 2.26 0.53
CA PHE A 93 6.78 2.32 1.98
C PHE A 93 7.93 3.02 2.72
N LYS A 94 9.09 3.17 2.09
CA LYS A 94 10.23 3.91 2.67
C LYS A 94 9.91 5.38 2.94
N LEU A 95 8.98 5.97 2.18
CA LEU A 95 8.48 7.33 2.46
C LEU A 95 7.78 7.36 3.82
N VAL A 96 6.94 6.37 4.12
CA VAL A 96 6.26 6.23 5.43
C VAL A 96 7.31 6.07 6.54
N GLN A 97 8.30 5.20 6.36
CA GLN A 97 9.37 4.98 7.33
C GLN A 97 10.17 6.26 7.62
N GLY A 98 10.53 7.01 6.58
CA GLY A 98 11.25 8.27 6.73
C GLY A 98 10.42 9.30 7.52
N LEU A 99 9.14 9.44 7.20
CA LEU A 99 8.24 10.37 7.89
C LEU A 99 8.03 9.97 9.37
N ILE A 100 7.87 8.68 9.66
CA ILE A 100 7.78 8.19 11.05
C ILE A 100 9.09 8.47 11.80
N GLY A 101 10.25 8.20 11.20
CA GLY A 101 11.55 8.46 11.83
C GLY A 101 11.77 9.94 12.17
N LEU A 102 11.35 10.85 11.28
CA LEU A 102 11.36 12.30 11.52
C LEU A 102 10.42 12.68 12.66
N GLN A 103 9.19 12.17 12.65
CA GLN A 103 8.18 12.45 13.67
C GLN A 103 8.59 11.93 15.05
N GLU A 104 9.22 10.76 15.09
CA GLU A 104 9.73 10.15 16.32
C GLU A 104 11.02 10.81 16.84
N GLY A 105 11.62 11.71 16.06
CA GLY A 105 12.86 12.41 16.40
C GLY A 105 14.09 11.50 16.39
N VAL A 106 14.00 10.29 15.86
CA VAL A 106 15.13 9.35 15.69
C VAL A 106 15.88 9.57 14.40
N LEU A 107 15.38 10.43 13.52
CA LEU A 107 15.95 10.76 12.22
C LEU A 107 15.94 12.26 12.00
N ARG A 108 17.05 12.80 11.47
CA ARG A 108 17.14 14.14 10.90
C ARG A 108 17.42 14.03 9.40
N PRO A 109 16.99 14.97 8.56
CA PRO A 109 17.26 14.91 7.12
C PRO A 109 18.74 14.78 6.75
N SER A 110 19.64 15.32 7.60
CA SER A 110 21.10 15.31 7.42
C SER A 110 21.80 14.09 8.00
N ASP A 111 21.10 13.21 8.71
CA ASP A 111 21.72 12.03 9.32
C ASP A 111 22.25 11.08 8.26
N LEU A 112 23.50 10.68 8.41
CA LEU A 112 24.22 9.85 7.44
C LEU A 112 24.26 8.40 7.90
N HIS A 113 23.79 7.49 7.04
CA HIS A 113 23.99 6.06 7.24
C HIS A 113 24.80 5.45 6.11
N SER A 114 25.72 4.55 6.47
CA SER A 114 26.53 3.82 5.50
C SER A 114 25.80 2.62 4.94
N CYS A 115 26.00 2.36 3.65
CA CYS A 115 25.50 1.17 2.96
C CYS A 115 26.67 0.48 2.25
N HIS A 116 26.99 -0.72 2.67
CA HIS A 116 27.99 -1.59 2.04
C HIS A 116 27.29 -2.72 1.28
N MET A 117 26.57 -2.37 0.20
CA MET A 117 25.73 -3.28 -0.59
C MET A 117 24.60 -3.93 0.23
N GLY A 118 24.21 -3.32 1.35
CA GLY A 118 23.13 -3.79 2.21
C GLY A 118 23.31 -3.45 3.67
N TYR A 119 22.35 -3.93 4.46
CA TYR A 119 22.36 -3.90 5.91
C TYR A 119 22.78 -5.26 6.46
N GLN A 120 23.63 -5.28 7.46
CA GLN A 120 24.06 -6.51 8.13
C GLN A 120 24.02 -6.37 9.65
N ALA A 121 23.39 -7.33 10.32
CA ALA A 121 23.40 -7.48 11.78
C ALA A 121 23.55 -8.96 12.13
N GLY A 122 24.75 -9.34 12.58
CA GLY A 122 25.09 -10.75 12.81
C GLY A 122 24.95 -11.58 11.54
N ARG A 123 24.05 -12.58 11.57
CA ARG A 123 23.75 -13.44 10.40
C ARG A 123 22.68 -12.86 9.46
N LEU A 124 21.94 -11.86 9.93
CA LEU A 124 20.91 -11.23 9.12
C LEU A 124 21.55 -10.31 8.08
N LYS A 125 21.14 -10.49 6.82
CA LYS A 125 21.55 -9.64 5.70
C LYS A 125 20.34 -9.17 4.92
N MET A 126 20.25 -7.84 4.69
CA MET A 126 19.28 -7.23 3.79
C MET A 126 20.06 -6.62 2.64
N ALA A 127 20.00 -7.23 1.46
CA ALA A 127 20.74 -6.76 0.30
C ALA A 127 20.28 -5.39 -0.18
N CYS A 128 21.19 -4.63 -0.76
CA CYS A 128 20.95 -3.38 -1.47
C CYS A 128 21.67 -3.39 -2.81
N HIS A 129 21.34 -2.46 -3.68
CA HIS A 129 22.04 -2.23 -4.93
C HIS A 129 23.20 -1.23 -4.76
N ALA A 130 24.08 -1.12 -5.77
CA ALA A 130 25.20 -0.20 -5.74
C ALA A 130 24.75 1.25 -5.85
N HIS A 131 25.24 2.11 -4.96
CA HIS A 131 25.05 3.55 -4.94
C HIS A 131 26.14 4.20 -4.07
N ALA A 132 26.23 5.53 -4.07
CA ALA A 132 27.14 6.26 -3.18
C ALA A 132 26.82 5.98 -1.70
N SER A 133 27.83 6.08 -0.83
CA SER A 133 27.72 5.87 0.62
C SER A 133 28.79 6.70 1.34
N PRO A 134 28.49 7.32 2.50
CA PRO A 134 27.21 7.32 3.20
C PRO A 134 26.14 8.18 2.51
N LEU A 135 24.86 8.00 2.92
CA LEU A 135 23.70 8.71 2.40
C LEU A 135 22.98 9.48 3.50
N ASP A 136 22.46 10.67 3.17
CA ASP A 136 21.42 11.34 3.93
C ASP A 136 20.02 10.85 3.51
N LEU A 137 18.97 11.35 4.17
CA LEU A 137 17.59 10.93 3.89
C LEU A 137 17.18 11.18 2.43
N ARG A 138 17.54 12.33 1.87
CA ARG A 138 17.19 12.71 0.49
C ARG A 138 17.77 11.73 -0.52
N PHE A 139 19.07 11.45 -0.41
CA PHE A 139 19.74 10.50 -1.28
C PHE A 139 19.31 9.06 -1.01
N ALA A 140 19.01 8.70 0.23
CA ALA A 140 18.49 7.38 0.57
C ALA A 140 17.11 7.11 -0.08
N VAL A 141 16.24 8.13 -0.14
CA VAL A 141 14.97 8.05 -0.88
C VAL A 141 15.22 7.97 -2.38
N ALA A 142 16.06 8.85 -2.93
CA ALA A 142 16.35 8.92 -4.37
C ALA A 142 16.97 7.62 -4.91
N THR A 143 17.86 6.99 -4.13
CA THR A 143 18.50 5.72 -4.48
C THR A 143 17.74 4.51 -3.94
N SER A 144 16.65 4.69 -3.22
CA SER A 144 15.90 3.59 -2.60
C SER A 144 16.77 2.65 -1.74
N CYS A 145 17.66 3.20 -0.91
CA CYS A 145 18.62 2.44 -0.11
C CYS A 145 17.91 1.57 0.95
N ASN A 146 18.07 0.25 0.88
CA ASN A 146 17.48 -0.65 1.87
C ASN A 146 18.15 -0.52 3.23
N ALA A 147 19.49 -0.41 3.26
CA ALA A 147 20.25 -0.32 4.52
C ALA A 147 19.84 0.89 5.33
N TYR A 148 19.70 2.08 4.70
CA TYR A 148 19.28 3.29 5.36
C TYR A 148 17.95 3.10 6.12
N PHE A 149 16.95 2.56 5.44
CA PHE A 149 15.63 2.36 6.05
C PHE A 149 15.59 1.22 7.06
N CYS A 150 16.52 0.27 6.99
CA CYS A 150 16.73 -0.72 8.07
C CYS A 150 17.22 -0.05 9.36
N TYR A 151 18.16 0.90 9.28
CA TYR A 151 18.60 1.68 10.44
C TYR A 151 17.45 2.51 11.00
N VAL A 152 16.78 3.31 10.16
CA VAL A 152 15.64 4.14 10.59
C VAL A 152 14.55 3.31 11.29
N PHE A 153 14.17 2.18 10.71
CA PHE A 153 13.16 1.31 11.31
C PHE A 153 13.57 0.77 12.67
N ARG A 154 14.82 0.35 12.80
CA ARG A 154 15.34 -0.10 14.09
C ARG A 154 15.37 1.00 15.13
N ASP A 155 15.83 2.19 14.76
CA ASP A 155 15.87 3.34 15.65
C ASP A 155 14.47 3.76 16.12
N ILE A 156 13.42 3.54 15.31
CA ILE A 156 12.02 3.72 15.71
C ILE A 156 11.63 2.66 16.76
N LEU A 157 11.85 1.37 16.47
CA LEU A 157 11.37 0.28 17.33
C LEU A 157 12.19 0.12 18.61
N ASP A 158 13.52 0.31 18.50
CA ASP A 158 14.47 0.18 19.60
C ASP A 158 14.61 1.50 20.39
N ASN A 159 13.77 2.52 20.15
CA ASN A 159 13.83 3.82 20.82
C ASN A 159 13.69 3.65 22.34
N PRO A 160 14.68 4.11 23.16
CA PRO A 160 14.67 3.92 24.60
C PRO A 160 13.49 4.56 25.33
N LYS A 161 12.77 5.49 24.69
CA LYS A 161 11.56 6.08 25.28
C LYS A 161 10.42 5.07 25.44
N TYR A 162 10.47 3.94 24.75
CA TYR A 162 9.53 2.84 24.88
C TYR A 162 10.09 1.79 25.86
N GLY A 163 9.23 1.19 26.63
CA GLY A 163 9.63 0.18 27.61
C GLY A 163 10.09 -1.14 26.97
N SER A 164 9.72 -1.36 25.71
CA SER A 164 10.11 -2.54 24.93
C SER A 164 10.00 -2.30 23.43
N VAL A 165 10.71 -3.11 22.63
CA VAL A 165 10.58 -3.15 21.16
C VAL A 165 9.14 -3.39 20.73
N LYS A 166 8.37 -4.15 21.52
CA LYS A 166 6.96 -4.43 21.23
C LYS A 166 6.08 -3.19 21.38
N GLU A 167 6.37 -2.34 22.34
CA GLU A 167 5.68 -1.04 22.48
C GLU A 167 6.09 -0.07 21.36
N GLY A 168 7.37 -0.02 21.01
CA GLY A 168 7.85 0.72 19.84
C GLY A 168 7.16 0.26 18.54
N TYR A 169 6.94 -1.04 18.41
CA TYR A 169 6.19 -1.61 17.28
C TYR A 169 4.72 -1.17 17.27
N ASP A 170 4.05 -1.16 18.41
CA ASP A 170 2.65 -0.72 18.52
C ASP A 170 2.51 0.76 18.10
N VAL A 171 3.44 1.61 18.50
CA VAL A 171 3.48 3.02 18.09
C VAL A 171 3.76 3.15 16.58
N TRP A 172 4.76 2.43 16.07
CA TRP A 172 5.04 2.38 14.64
C TRP A 172 3.80 1.97 13.84
N LYS A 173 3.09 0.93 14.30
CA LYS A 173 1.86 0.46 13.67
C LYS A 173 0.77 1.54 13.64
N GLN A 174 0.57 2.28 14.74
CA GLN A 174 -0.39 3.38 14.80
C GLN A 174 -0.07 4.46 13.76
N TYR A 175 1.21 4.81 13.60
CA TYR A 175 1.60 5.72 12.51
C TYR A 175 1.29 5.14 11.14
N VAL A 176 1.64 3.89 10.86
CA VAL A 176 1.33 3.25 9.59
C VAL A 176 -0.16 3.27 9.29
N GLU A 177 -1.00 3.01 10.30
CA GLU A 177 -2.46 3.08 10.15
C GLU A 177 -2.97 4.52 9.92
N SER A 178 -2.28 5.55 10.43
CA SER A 178 -2.64 6.95 10.18
C SER A 178 -2.44 7.36 8.72
N PHE A 179 -1.55 6.66 7.98
CA PHE A 179 -1.41 6.80 6.53
C PHE A 179 -2.50 6.07 5.73
N GLY A 180 -3.46 5.42 6.41
CA GLY A 180 -4.55 4.68 5.77
C GLY A 180 -4.23 3.22 5.47
N PHE A 181 -3.05 2.69 5.83
CA PHE A 181 -2.74 1.27 5.70
C PHE A 181 -3.46 0.44 6.78
N GLY A 182 -3.76 -0.81 6.46
CA GLY A 182 -4.37 -1.74 7.42
C GLY A 182 -5.84 -1.46 7.75
N ARG A 183 -6.47 -0.47 7.12
CA ARG A 183 -7.88 -0.10 7.32
C ARG A 183 -8.52 0.36 6.02
N LYS A 184 -9.85 0.43 5.98
CA LYS A 184 -10.56 1.07 4.88
C LYS A 184 -10.25 2.57 4.87
N LEU A 185 -10.10 3.15 3.68
CA LEU A 185 -9.96 4.60 3.52
C LEU A 185 -11.30 5.32 3.63
N GLY A 186 -12.41 4.60 3.46
CA GLY A 186 -13.76 5.18 3.51
C GLY A 186 -14.28 5.60 2.14
N SER A 187 -13.78 5.00 1.07
CA SER A 187 -14.29 5.22 -0.29
C SER A 187 -15.74 4.75 -0.44
N ASP A 188 -16.43 5.20 -1.50
CA ASP A 188 -17.80 4.78 -1.84
C ASP A 188 -17.91 3.29 -2.25
N PHE A 189 -16.78 2.57 -2.33
CA PHE A 189 -16.80 1.15 -2.67
C PHE A 189 -17.14 0.30 -1.46
N LEU A 190 -18.32 -0.31 -1.46
CA LEU A 190 -18.83 -1.16 -0.38
C LEU A 190 -17.88 -2.31 -0.01
N ASP A 191 -17.15 -2.80 -0.98
CA ASP A 191 -16.24 -3.96 -0.85
C ASP A 191 -14.76 -3.57 -0.77
N GLU A 192 -14.45 -2.33 -0.38
CA GLU A 192 -13.10 -1.86 -0.11
C GLU A 192 -12.39 -2.76 0.91
N GLY A 193 -11.17 -3.18 0.56
CA GLY A 193 -10.33 -4.01 1.42
C GLY A 193 -9.48 -3.17 2.39
N ASN A 194 -9.22 -3.72 3.55
CA ASN A 194 -8.40 -3.07 4.59
C ASN A 194 -6.89 -3.07 4.29
N GLY A 195 -6.42 -3.83 3.28
CA GLY A 195 -5.00 -4.19 3.29
C GLY A 195 -4.67 -5.09 4.48
N TYR A 196 -3.44 -5.02 4.98
CA TYR A 196 -3.02 -5.73 6.18
C TYR A 196 -1.75 -5.09 6.77
N VAL A 197 -1.80 -4.68 8.02
CA VAL A 197 -0.63 -4.34 8.83
C VAL A 197 -0.61 -5.35 9.97
N PRO A 198 0.42 -6.22 10.07
CA PRO A 198 0.47 -7.24 11.10
C PRO A 198 0.37 -6.60 12.49
N ASP A 199 -0.34 -7.24 13.39
CA ASP A 199 -0.37 -6.85 14.79
C ASP A 199 0.74 -7.57 15.58
N ARG A 200 0.96 -7.11 16.80
CA ARG A 200 1.91 -7.73 17.74
C ARG A 200 1.59 -9.19 17.98
N ALA A 201 0.29 -9.54 18.10
CA ALA A 201 -0.14 -10.91 18.33
C ALA A 201 0.18 -11.84 17.15
N TYR A 202 0.24 -11.32 15.90
CA TYR A 202 0.69 -12.08 14.75
C TYR A 202 2.14 -12.56 14.96
N TYR A 203 3.06 -11.67 15.34
CA TYR A 203 4.46 -12.02 15.56
C TYR A 203 4.66 -12.83 16.84
N ASP A 204 3.90 -12.58 17.89
CA ASP A 204 3.93 -13.39 19.11
C ASP A 204 3.55 -14.85 18.81
N ARG A 205 2.56 -15.09 17.96
CA ARG A 205 2.21 -16.45 17.52
C ARG A 205 3.30 -17.07 16.66
N GLN A 206 3.82 -16.31 15.68
CA GLN A 206 4.80 -16.82 14.72
C GLN A 206 6.15 -17.16 15.38
N TYR A 207 6.59 -16.34 16.34
CA TYR A 207 7.90 -16.45 16.99
C TYR A 207 7.81 -16.82 18.47
N ARG A 208 6.68 -17.34 18.93
CA ARG A 208 6.45 -17.76 20.32
C ARG A 208 6.80 -16.67 21.34
N GLY A 209 6.46 -15.44 21.02
CA GLY A 209 6.75 -14.26 21.83
C GLY A 209 8.22 -13.78 21.80
N SER A 210 9.11 -14.49 21.14
CA SER A 210 10.55 -14.18 21.09
C SER A 210 10.92 -13.53 19.74
N TRP A 211 10.61 -12.24 19.59
CA TRP A 211 10.95 -11.45 18.42
C TRP A 211 11.42 -10.04 18.82
N ASN A 212 12.16 -9.40 17.93
CA ASN A 212 12.72 -8.05 18.09
C ASN A 212 12.73 -7.30 16.76
N SER A 213 13.28 -6.08 16.74
CA SER A 213 13.36 -5.24 15.55
C SER A 213 14.06 -5.91 14.35
N LEU A 214 15.06 -6.76 14.61
CA LEU A 214 15.72 -7.52 13.55
C LEU A 214 14.86 -8.63 12.97
N THR A 215 14.01 -9.25 13.80
CA THR A 215 13.12 -10.34 13.37
C THR A 215 12.11 -9.85 12.32
N VAL A 216 11.63 -8.61 12.48
CA VAL A 216 10.60 -8.00 11.63
C VAL A 216 11.18 -6.96 10.65
N LEU A 217 12.50 -7.00 10.42
CA LEU A 217 13.24 -5.98 9.67
C LEU A 217 12.73 -5.78 8.24
N SER A 218 12.15 -6.80 7.60
CA SER A 218 11.61 -6.71 6.24
C SER A 218 10.48 -5.68 6.11
N LEU A 219 9.80 -5.34 7.20
CA LEU A 219 8.80 -4.26 7.23
C LEU A 219 9.42 -2.89 6.90
N SER A 220 10.71 -2.69 7.19
CA SER A 220 11.42 -1.44 6.89
C SER A 220 11.38 -1.06 5.41
N ILE A 221 11.28 -2.04 4.53
CA ILE A 221 11.25 -1.88 3.08
C ILE A 221 9.89 -2.28 2.47
N GLY A 222 8.85 -2.33 3.28
CA GLY A 222 7.49 -2.62 2.83
C GLY A 222 7.27 -4.05 2.36
N GLN A 223 7.92 -5.01 3.01
CA GLN A 223 7.81 -6.45 2.75
C GLN A 223 7.31 -7.21 4.00
N ASP A 224 7.54 -8.51 4.06
CA ASP A 224 7.01 -9.42 5.07
C ASP A 224 5.48 -9.58 4.93
N ALA A 225 4.75 -9.62 6.04
CA ALA A 225 3.30 -9.77 6.05
C ALA A 225 2.53 -8.48 5.72
N LEU A 226 3.24 -7.35 5.51
CA LEU A 226 2.61 -6.08 5.16
C LEU A 226 1.96 -6.16 3.77
N GLY A 227 0.68 -5.78 3.68
CA GLY A 227 -0.06 -5.76 2.43
C GLY A 227 -0.96 -4.53 2.32
N CYS A 228 -0.97 -3.90 1.17
CA CYS A 228 -1.81 -2.74 0.89
C CYS A 228 -2.59 -2.91 -0.40
N THR A 229 -3.70 -2.20 -0.52
CA THR A 229 -4.43 -2.11 -1.78
C THR A 229 -3.80 -1.04 -2.69
N PRO A 230 -3.97 -1.14 -4.02
CA PRO A 230 -3.56 -0.06 -4.93
C PRO A 230 -4.19 1.30 -4.58
N LEU A 231 -5.42 1.31 -4.07
CA LEU A 231 -6.07 2.53 -3.57
C LEU A 231 -5.29 3.14 -2.40
N GLN A 232 -4.83 2.33 -1.45
CA GLN A 232 -4.00 2.80 -0.32
C GLN A 232 -2.64 3.34 -0.79
N LEU A 233 -2.05 2.76 -1.84
CA LEU A 233 -0.82 3.29 -2.44
C LEU A 233 -1.04 4.62 -3.15
N ALA A 234 -2.16 4.79 -3.87
CA ALA A 234 -2.53 6.06 -4.46
C ALA A 234 -2.77 7.13 -3.38
N ASN A 235 -3.41 6.75 -2.27
CA ASN A 235 -3.59 7.64 -1.12
C ASN A 235 -2.26 8.08 -0.50
N LEU A 236 -1.26 7.20 -0.40
CA LEU A 236 0.08 7.58 0.05
C LEU A 236 0.68 8.67 -0.86
N ALA A 237 0.49 8.57 -2.17
CA ALA A 237 0.94 9.61 -3.11
C ALA A 237 0.23 10.95 -2.85
N CYS A 238 -1.07 10.94 -2.54
CA CYS A 238 -1.83 12.13 -2.14
C CYS A 238 -1.30 12.75 -0.85
N ILE A 239 -1.00 11.93 0.17
CA ILE A 239 -0.41 12.41 1.43
C ILE A 239 0.90 13.16 1.18
N VAL A 240 1.76 12.62 0.31
CA VAL A 240 3.02 13.27 -0.05
C VAL A 240 2.78 14.57 -0.82
N ALA A 241 1.88 14.55 -1.81
CA ALA A 241 1.52 15.73 -2.60
C ALA A 241 0.95 16.85 -1.74
N ASN A 242 0.12 16.52 -0.76
CA ASN A 242 -0.54 17.43 0.17
C ASN A 242 0.35 17.82 1.39
N ARG A 243 1.59 17.31 1.46
CA ARG A 243 2.50 17.60 2.59
C ARG A 243 1.97 17.11 3.94
N GLY A 244 1.29 15.96 3.97
CA GLY A 244 0.97 15.26 5.21
C GLY A 244 -0.51 15.01 5.51
N TYR A 245 -1.43 15.27 4.60
CA TYR A 245 -2.85 14.97 4.78
C TYR A 245 -3.48 14.35 3.53
N TYR A 246 -4.64 13.76 3.68
CA TYR A 246 -5.48 13.23 2.58
C TYR A 246 -6.97 13.44 2.90
N TYR A 247 -7.77 13.43 1.86
CA TYR A 247 -9.23 13.46 1.96
C TYR A 247 -9.79 12.02 1.98
N ILE A 248 -10.91 11.85 2.67
CA ILE A 248 -11.67 10.59 2.77
C ILE A 248 -12.90 10.70 1.88
#